data_eccc0f4bfc5b11997ee5cf8786c12e15
#
_entry.id   eccc0f4bfc5b11997ee5cf8786c12e15
#
_cell.length_a   1.000
_cell.length_b   1.000
_cell.length_c   1.000
_cell.angle_alpha   90.00
_cell.angle_beta   90.00
_cell.angle_gamma   90.00
#
_symmetry.space_group_name_H-M   'P 1'
#
loop_
_entity.id
_entity.type
_entity.pdbx_description
1 polymer ?
#
loop_
_entity_poly.entity_id
_entity_poly.type
_entity_poly.pdbx_seq_one_letter_code
_entity_poly.pdbx_strand_id
1 'polypeptide(L)'
;MNCLRRFILLAVLGALAFVGSADADSLRTDLGKALIPLHEVIAGGPPPDGIPPIDKPVFVSPAAADAWLKPTEPVLGLRVGSDARAYPLQILIWHEIVNDVVGGRPVVVTFCPLCNAGLVFDRVASGTTLDFGTSGKLWKSDLLMYDRETHSLWSQMEGRAVVGARAGGRLTPLPANTLAYEDFKQAYPGGRVLSRETGVSRAYGRNPYEGYDQPGSHPFLFQGAPDPRRPPKERVVGLALGGVARAYPWPALARRGVAHDDWGGERLVVFYRPGALSALDQSQIDASRAVGATAVYSRIADGRALTFEPVPAGFRDAETGSVWNLLGRAVSGPLAGRELRPLPHVDAFWFAWAAFHPATTIHGAP
;
A
#
# COMPACT_ATOMS: atom_id res chain seq x y z
N MET A 1 -39.13 3.47 77.37
CA MET A 1 -38.50 2.23 77.87
C MET A 1 -37.99 1.44 76.72
N ASN A 2 -36.68 1.29 76.73
CA ASN A 2 -35.80 0.88 75.62
C ASN A 2 -35.89 -0.61 75.24
N CYS A 3 -35.78 -0.90 73.98
CA CYS A 3 -35.31 -2.21 73.55
C CYS A 3 -34.48 -2.07 72.26
N LEU A 4 -33.17 -2.09 72.46
CA LEU A 4 -32.10 -2.06 71.46
C LEU A 4 -32.02 -3.46 70.83
N ARG A 5 -32.29 -3.58 69.51
CA ARG A 5 -31.96 -4.80 68.77
C ARG A 5 -30.74 -4.54 67.87
N ARG A 6 -29.67 -5.19 68.24
CA ARG A 6 -28.42 -5.29 67.46
C ARG A 6 -28.62 -6.21 66.26
N PHE A 7 -28.47 -5.69 65.05
CA PHE A 7 -28.30 -6.48 63.84
C PHE A 7 -26.82 -6.66 63.59
N ILE A 8 -26.34 -7.90 63.64
CA ILE A 8 -25.02 -8.32 63.22
C ILE A 8 -25.10 -8.53 61.70
N LEU A 9 -24.42 -7.66 60.91
CA LEU A 9 -24.24 -7.85 59.47
C LEU A 9 -22.96 -8.70 59.29
N LEU A 10 -23.10 -9.94 58.84
CA LEU A 10 -21.99 -10.75 58.31
C LEU A 10 -21.67 -10.23 56.91
N ALA A 11 -20.54 -9.56 56.76
CA ALA A 11 -19.94 -9.24 55.46
C ALA A 11 -19.20 -10.46 54.95
N VAL A 12 -19.79 -11.17 53.97
CA VAL A 12 -19.07 -12.21 53.19
C VAL A 12 -18.28 -11.45 52.11
N LEU A 13 -16.97 -11.28 52.32
CA LEU A 13 -16.02 -10.86 51.27
C LEU A 13 -15.85 -12.03 50.28
N GLY A 14 -16.60 -11.99 49.19
CA GLY A 14 -16.31 -12.80 48.02
C GLY A 14 -15.11 -12.20 47.27
N ALA A 15 -13.94 -12.78 47.43
CA ALA A 15 -12.78 -12.49 46.57
C ALA A 15 -13.09 -13.07 45.18
N LEU A 16 -13.60 -12.24 44.30
CA LEU A 16 -13.58 -12.50 42.85
C LEU A 16 -12.12 -12.39 42.39
N ALA A 17 -11.50 -13.56 42.26
CA ALA A 17 -10.23 -13.64 41.52
C ALA A 17 -10.51 -13.24 40.06
N PHE A 18 -10.14 -12.02 39.71
CA PHE A 18 -9.96 -11.63 38.32
C PHE A 18 -8.79 -12.45 37.76
N VAL A 19 -9.10 -13.61 37.20
CA VAL A 19 -8.17 -14.29 36.29
C VAL A 19 -8.12 -13.38 35.04
N GLY A 20 -7.15 -12.47 35.04
CA GLY A 20 -6.85 -11.67 33.90
C GLY A 20 -6.46 -12.59 32.74
N SER A 21 -7.27 -12.62 31.71
CA SER A 21 -6.90 -13.18 30.40
C SER A 21 -5.86 -12.24 29.76
N ALA A 22 -4.62 -12.32 30.25
CA ALA A 22 -3.51 -11.46 29.80
C ALA A 22 -2.75 -12.04 28.59
N ASP A 23 -3.22 -13.14 27.95
CA ASP A 23 -2.46 -13.84 26.93
C ASP A 23 -3.11 -13.92 25.53
N ALA A 24 -4.27 -13.32 25.31
CA ALA A 24 -4.94 -13.42 24.00
C ALA A 24 -4.42 -12.41 22.95
N ASP A 25 -3.72 -11.36 23.36
CA ASP A 25 -3.34 -10.20 22.50
C ASP A 25 -1.84 -10.14 22.13
N SER A 26 -1.02 -11.10 22.49
CA SER A 26 0.41 -11.08 22.18
C SER A 26 0.77 -12.03 21.04
N LEU A 27 1.54 -11.52 20.07
CA LEU A 27 2.12 -12.36 19.01
C LEU A 27 3.12 -13.34 19.62
N ARG A 28 3.05 -14.61 19.22
CA ARG A 28 3.99 -15.67 19.62
C ARG A 28 5.15 -15.79 18.62
N THR A 29 5.71 -14.65 18.22
CA THR A 29 6.84 -14.57 17.28
C THR A 29 8.09 -15.20 17.87
N ASP A 30 8.74 -16.10 17.15
CA ASP A 30 10.06 -16.67 17.51
C ASP A 30 11.16 -15.60 17.33
N LEU A 31 11.46 -14.88 18.40
CA LEU A 31 12.46 -13.80 18.39
C LEU A 31 13.89 -14.32 18.23
N GLY A 32 14.14 -15.61 18.43
CA GLY A 32 15.46 -16.24 18.17
C GLY A 32 15.85 -16.27 16.71
N LYS A 33 14.91 -16.05 15.80
CA LYS A 33 15.13 -15.97 14.34
C LYS A 33 14.84 -14.56 13.85
N ALA A 34 15.80 -13.68 13.92
CA ALA A 34 15.70 -12.30 13.47
C ALA A 34 16.79 -12.00 12.44
N LEU A 35 16.39 -11.38 11.31
CA LEU A 35 17.28 -10.90 10.24
C LEU A 35 17.53 -9.40 10.34
N ILE A 36 16.88 -8.74 11.30
CA ILE A 36 16.98 -7.31 11.58
C ILE A 36 17.25 -7.13 13.09
N PRO A 37 17.85 -6.01 13.50
CA PRO A 37 18.02 -5.70 14.92
C PRO A 37 16.66 -5.56 15.59
N LEU A 38 16.40 -6.36 16.63
CA LEU A 38 15.10 -6.35 17.32
C LEU A 38 14.80 -4.99 17.99
N HIS A 39 15.81 -4.21 18.37
CA HIS A 39 15.62 -2.88 18.95
C HIS A 39 15.12 -1.85 17.93
N GLU A 40 15.22 -2.12 16.62
CA GLU A 40 14.62 -1.30 15.56
C GLU A 40 13.13 -1.62 15.33
N VAL A 41 12.63 -2.72 15.89
CA VAL A 41 11.21 -3.08 15.87
C VAL A 41 10.49 -2.34 16.98
N ILE A 42 9.72 -1.31 16.62
CA ILE A 42 9.05 -0.44 17.59
C ILE A 42 7.54 -0.66 17.59
N ALA A 43 6.89 -0.30 18.71
CA ALA A 43 5.44 -0.29 18.79
C ALA A 43 4.87 0.87 17.97
N GLY A 44 3.87 0.58 17.12
CA GLY A 44 3.12 1.57 16.35
C GLY A 44 1.92 2.16 17.08
N GLY A 45 1.61 1.64 18.28
CA GLY A 45 0.49 2.06 19.13
C GLY A 45 -0.58 0.97 19.28
N PRO A 46 -1.34 0.60 18.24
CA PRO A 46 -2.36 -0.44 18.33
C PRO A 46 -1.77 -1.82 18.63
N PRO A 47 -2.51 -2.71 19.33
CA PRO A 47 -2.12 -4.11 19.49
C PRO A 47 -2.25 -4.88 18.15
N PRO A 48 -1.83 -6.15 18.08
CA PRO A 48 -2.10 -6.99 16.91
C PRO A 48 -3.57 -6.98 16.52
N ASP A 49 -3.85 -6.77 15.22
CA ASP A 49 -5.18 -6.57 14.62
C ASP A 49 -6.02 -5.42 15.25
N GLY A 50 -5.39 -4.53 16.04
CA GLY A 50 -6.02 -3.31 16.54
C GLY A 50 -6.37 -2.31 15.40
N ILE A 51 -5.63 -2.38 14.29
CA ILE A 51 -6.06 -1.93 12.97
C ILE A 51 -6.60 -3.18 12.27
N PRO A 52 -7.93 -3.38 12.20
CA PRO A 52 -8.50 -4.66 11.80
C PRO A 52 -8.31 -4.93 10.31
N PRO A 53 -7.58 -5.99 9.90
CA PRO A 53 -7.46 -6.37 8.50
C PRO A 53 -8.81 -6.83 7.93
N ILE A 54 -8.97 -6.76 6.62
CA ILE A 54 -10.17 -7.24 5.92
C ILE A 54 -9.88 -8.64 5.39
N ASP A 55 -10.50 -9.66 6.01
CA ASP A 55 -10.31 -11.06 5.63
C ASP A 55 -11.41 -11.60 4.70
N LYS A 56 -12.54 -10.94 4.67
CA LYS A 56 -13.69 -11.30 3.83
C LYS A 56 -14.15 -10.05 3.05
N PRO A 57 -13.37 -9.61 2.05
CA PRO A 57 -13.66 -8.39 1.34
C PRO A 57 -14.95 -8.53 0.52
N VAL A 58 -15.84 -7.55 0.64
CA VAL A 58 -17.06 -7.41 -0.14
C VAL A 58 -16.84 -6.37 -1.23
N PHE A 59 -17.25 -6.68 -2.44
CA PHE A 59 -17.05 -5.80 -3.60
C PHE A 59 -18.37 -5.37 -4.21
N VAL A 60 -18.39 -4.15 -4.73
CA VAL A 60 -19.51 -3.58 -5.48
C VAL A 60 -19.08 -3.23 -6.90
N SER A 61 -20.05 -2.98 -7.79
CA SER A 61 -19.76 -2.44 -9.12
C SER A 61 -19.26 -0.99 -9.02
N PRO A 62 -18.53 -0.49 -10.05
CA PRO A 62 -18.15 0.92 -10.08
C PRO A 62 -19.36 1.86 -10.00
N ALA A 63 -20.48 1.52 -10.66
CA ALA A 63 -21.70 2.31 -10.58
C ALA A 63 -22.27 2.43 -9.16
N ALA A 64 -22.19 1.36 -8.36
CA ALA A 64 -22.59 1.42 -6.95
C ALA A 64 -21.60 2.19 -6.08
N ALA A 65 -20.31 2.14 -6.40
CA ALA A 65 -19.27 2.89 -5.71
C ALA A 65 -19.37 4.41 -5.96
N ASP A 66 -19.89 4.86 -7.11
CA ASP A 66 -20.08 6.27 -7.46
C ASP A 66 -20.92 7.05 -6.40
N ALA A 67 -21.74 6.34 -5.63
CA ALA A 67 -22.56 6.95 -4.57
C ALA A 67 -21.71 7.52 -3.41
N TRP A 68 -20.48 7.05 -3.22
CA TRP A 68 -19.68 7.40 -2.05
C TRP A 68 -18.17 7.59 -2.35
N LEU A 69 -17.69 7.24 -3.54
CA LEU A 69 -16.30 7.39 -3.97
C LEU A 69 -16.24 8.41 -5.11
N LYS A 70 -15.51 9.51 -4.90
CA LYS A 70 -15.40 10.57 -5.91
C LYS A 70 -14.41 10.17 -7.01
N PRO A 71 -14.58 10.70 -8.25
CA PRO A 71 -13.75 10.33 -9.40
C PRO A 71 -12.25 10.49 -9.17
N THR A 72 -11.84 11.53 -8.44
CA THR A 72 -10.42 11.86 -8.18
C THR A 72 -9.85 11.20 -6.92
N GLU A 73 -10.68 10.54 -6.11
CA GLU A 73 -10.16 9.86 -4.91
C GLU A 73 -9.21 8.71 -5.27
N PRO A 74 -8.14 8.52 -4.48
CA PRO A 74 -7.13 7.51 -4.78
C PRO A 74 -7.62 6.10 -4.47
N VAL A 75 -7.33 5.19 -5.38
CA VAL A 75 -7.54 3.75 -5.21
C VAL A 75 -6.24 3.01 -5.54
N LEU A 76 -5.98 1.89 -4.89
CA LEU A 76 -4.97 0.93 -5.31
C LEU A 76 -5.63 -0.05 -6.29
N GLY A 77 -5.25 0.04 -7.55
CA GLY A 77 -5.79 -0.80 -8.63
C GLY A 77 -4.92 -2.03 -8.85
N LEU A 78 -5.54 -3.21 -8.87
CA LEU A 78 -4.92 -4.49 -9.15
C LEU A 78 -5.68 -5.21 -10.27
N ARG A 79 -4.93 -5.85 -11.18
CA ARG A 79 -5.53 -6.78 -12.17
C ARG A 79 -4.74 -8.08 -12.22
N VAL A 80 -5.47 -9.20 -12.13
CA VAL A 80 -4.93 -10.55 -12.33
C VAL A 80 -5.79 -11.25 -13.38
N GLY A 81 -5.22 -11.51 -14.55
CA GLY A 81 -5.98 -11.99 -15.69
C GLY A 81 -7.06 -10.99 -16.11
N SER A 82 -8.31 -11.42 -16.11
CA SER A 82 -9.49 -10.59 -16.41
C SER A 82 -10.13 -9.95 -15.17
N ASP A 83 -9.72 -10.34 -13.93
CA ASP A 83 -10.27 -9.80 -12.69
C ASP A 83 -9.53 -8.53 -12.31
N ALA A 84 -10.21 -7.38 -12.40
CA ALA A 84 -9.71 -6.08 -12.02
C ALA A 84 -10.43 -5.58 -10.77
N ARG A 85 -9.66 -5.14 -9.77
CA ARG A 85 -10.19 -4.64 -8.49
C ARG A 85 -9.56 -3.32 -8.10
N ALA A 86 -10.38 -2.43 -7.55
CA ALA A 86 -9.97 -1.20 -6.90
C ALA A 86 -10.15 -1.32 -5.39
N TYR A 87 -9.13 -0.94 -4.65
CA TYR A 87 -9.13 -0.85 -3.19
C TYR A 87 -9.00 0.62 -2.81
N PRO A 88 -10.11 1.32 -2.47
CA PRO A 88 -10.08 2.74 -2.14
C PRO A 88 -9.17 3.02 -0.95
N LEU A 89 -8.27 4.00 -1.07
CA LEU A 89 -7.38 4.34 0.05
C LEU A 89 -8.15 4.88 1.25
N GLN A 90 -9.34 5.45 1.05
CA GLN A 90 -10.23 5.84 2.14
C GLN A 90 -10.69 4.66 3.02
N ILE A 91 -10.57 3.41 2.52
CA ILE A 91 -10.81 2.17 3.27
C ILE A 91 -9.47 1.64 3.78
N LEU A 92 -8.47 1.52 2.91
CA LEU A 92 -7.17 0.95 3.28
C LEU A 92 -6.48 1.71 4.41
N ILE A 93 -6.67 3.03 4.52
CA ILE A 93 -6.08 3.85 5.60
C ILE A 93 -6.57 3.47 7.01
N TRP A 94 -7.69 2.75 7.12
CA TRP A 94 -8.29 2.27 8.37
C TRP A 94 -8.08 0.79 8.63
N HIS A 95 -7.59 0.05 7.61
CA HIS A 95 -7.47 -1.40 7.67
C HIS A 95 -6.07 -1.91 7.35
N GLU A 96 -5.30 -1.16 6.57
CA GLU A 96 -3.92 -1.41 6.15
C GLU A 96 -3.71 -2.73 5.38
N ILE A 97 -4.50 -3.77 5.63
CA ILE A 97 -4.35 -5.11 5.02
C ILE A 97 -5.71 -5.63 4.53
N VAL A 98 -5.73 -6.20 3.32
CA VAL A 98 -6.85 -6.99 2.79
C VAL A 98 -6.32 -8.33 2.30
N ASN A 99 -6.78 -9.43 2.90
CA ASN A 99 -6.56 -10.78 2.40
C ASN A 99 -7.64 -11.11 1.36
N ASP A 100 -7.26 -11.34 0.11
CA ASP A 100 -8.19 -11.49 -1.01
C ASP A 100 -7.80 -12.64 -1.94
N VAL A 101 -8.66 -12.94 -2.92
CA VAL A 101 -8.40 -13.84 -4.06
C VAL A 101 -8.83 -13.13 -5.34
N VAL A 102 -7.88 -12.76 -6.19
CA VAL A 102 -8.10 -12.02 -7.44
C VAL A 102 -7.70 -12.89 -8.62
N GLY A 103 -8.62 -13.12 -9.56
CA GLY A 103 -8.36 -13.99 -10.70
C GLY A 103 -7.91 -15.40 -10.31
N GLY A 104 -8.40 -15.93 -9.18
CA GLY A 104 -8.01 -17.23 -8.63
C GLY A 104 -6.68 -17.23 -7.87
N ARG A 105 -5.96 -16.10 -7.79
CA ARG A 105 -4.69 -15.97 -7.06
C ARG A 105 -4.93 -15.40 -5.67
N PRO A 106 -4.50 -16.09 -4.59
CA PRO A 106 -4.49 -15.51 -3.25
C PRO A 106 -3.55 -14.31 -3.18
N VAL A 107 -4.04 -13.15 -2.73
CA VAL A 107 -3.25 -11.93 -2.65
C VAL A 107 -3.40 -11.25 -1.29
N VAL A 108 -2.36 -10.57 -0.84
CA VAL A 108 -2.45 -9.59 0.23
C VAL A 108 -2.25 -8.20 -0.35
N VAL A 109 -3.26 -7.35 -0.17
CA VAL A 109 -3.25 -5.94 -0.56
C VAL A 109 -2.93 -5.13 0.68
N THR A 110 -1.93 -4.27 0.60
CA THR A 110 -1.43 -3.54 1.77
C THR A 110 -1.31 -2.04 1.49
N PHE A 111 -1.52 -1.24 2.52
CA PHE A 111 -1.24 0.19 2.48
C PHE A 111 -0.66 0.64 3.82
N CYS A 112 0.56 1.18 3.80
CA CYS A 112 1.18 1.83 4.95
C CYS A 112 0.99 3.36 4.82
N PRO A 113 0.12 4.00 5.62
CA PRO A 113 -0.09 5.44 5.54
C PRO A 113 1.18 6.23 5.88
N LEU A 114 1.98 5.76 6.83
CA LEU A 114 3.22 6.44 7.24
C LEU A 114 4.25 6.51 6.11
N CYS A 115 4.31 5.49 5.25
CA CYS A 115 5.20 5.42 4.08
C CYS A 115 4.54 5.93 2.80
N ASN A 116 3.21 6.13 2.81
CA ASN A 116 2.37 6.32 1.62
C ASN A 116 2.57 5.20 0.59
N ALA A 117 2.78 3.97 1.06
CA ALA A 117 3.14 2.83 0.24
C ALA A 117 1.98 1.84 0.11
N GLY A 118 1.45 1.71 -1.11
CA GLY A 118 0.50 0.66 -1.48
C GLY A 118 1.21 -0.47 -2.23
N LEU A 119 1.18 -1.68 -1.69
CA LEU A 119 1.85 -2.86 -2.27
C LEU A 119 0.92 -4.06 -2.26
N VAL A 120 1.06 -4.89 -3.27
CA VAL A 120 0.30 -6.15 -3.38
C VAL A 120 1.27 -7.30 -3.58
N PHE A 121 1.02 -8.39 -2.88
CA PHE A 121 1.82 -9.60 -2.99
C PHE A 121 0.93 -10.83 -3.21
N ASP A 122 1.47 -11.81 -3.92
CA ASP A 122 0.98 -13.18 -3.84
C ASP A 122 1.23 -13.68 -2.40
N ARG A 123 0.19 -14.13 -1.71
CA ARG A 123 0.31 -14.58 -0.32
C ARG A 123 0.62 -16.07 -0.16
N VAL A 124 1.02 -16.73 -1.27
CA VAL A 124 1.56 -18.08 -1.23
C VAL A 124 3.06 -18.02 -0.98
N ALA A 125 3.49 -18.49 0.17
CA ALA A 125 4.91 -18.60 0.51
C ALA A 125 5.28 -20.06 0.79
N SER A 126 6.29 -20.58 0.09
CA SER A 126 6.74 -21.99 0.22
C SER A 126 5.58 -22.99 0.12
N GLY A 127 4.66 -22.78 -0.83
CA GLY A 127 3.53 -23.67 -1.09
C GLY A 127 2.36 -23.54 -0.10
N THR A 128 2.43 -22.63 0.86
CA THR A 128 1.36 -22.37 1.84
C THR A 128 0.74 -21.01 1.58
N THR A 129 -0.59 -20.94 1.50
CA THR A 129 -1.31 -19.68 1.50
C THR A 129 -1.33 -19.13 2.92
N LEU A 130 -0.88 -17.90 3.11
CA LEU A 130 -0.81 -17.24 4.41
C LEU A 130 -1.92 -16.21 4.55
N ASP A 131 -2.46 -16.06 5.76
CA ASP A 131 -3.35 -14.95 6.12
C ASP A 131 -2.57 -13.93 6.95
N PHE A 132 -2.64 -12.66 6.53
CA PHE A 132 -1.88 -11.59 7.15
C PHE A 132 -2.74 -10.71 8.04
N GLY A 133 -2.16 -10.30 9.18
CA GLY A 133 -2.70 -9.31 10.10
C GLY A 133 -1.75 -8.14 10.33
N THR A 134 -2.27 -7.08 10.96
CA THR A 134 -1.47 -5.94 11.42
C THR A 134 -0.81 -6.30 12.75
N SER A 135 0.51 -6.25 12.83
CA SER A 135 1.23 -6.64 14.06
C SER A 135 1.18 -5.58 15.15
N GLY A 136 0.79 -4.34 14.83
CA GLY A 136 0.97 -3.19 15.69
C GLY A 136 2.42 -2.76 15.86
N LYS A 137 3.33 -3.32 15.05
CA LYS A 137 4.77 -3.01 15.07
C LYS A 137 5.21 -2.38 13.76
N LEU A 138 6.27 -1.58 13.85
CA LEU A 138 6.90 -0.89 12.74
C LEU A 138 8.40 -1.20 12.69
N TRP A 139 8.95 -1.21 11.50
CA TRP A 139 10.39 -1.19 11.25
C TRP A 139 10.71 -0.08 10.25
N LYS A 140 11.56 0.87 10.62
CA LYS A 140 11.86 2.06 9.80
C LYS A 140 10.60 2.88 9.44
N SER A 141 9.64 2.96 10.38
CA SER A 141 8.33 3.60 10.21
C SER A 141 7.40 2.88 9.20
N ASP A 142 7.80 1.71 8.70
CA ASP A 142 6.98 0.89 7.80
C ASP A 142 6.24 -0.19 8.56
N LEU A 143 5.08 -0.56 8.06
CA LEU A 143 4.22 -1.62 8.59
C LEU A 143 4.98 -2.95 8.63
N LEU A 144 5.06 -3.57 9.80
CA LEU A 144 5.32 -4.99 9.93
C LEU A 144 4.00 -5.74 9.97
N MET A 145 3.71 -6.49 8.92
CA MET A 145 2.62 -7.46 8.92
C MET A 145 3.02 -8.68 9.75
N TYR A 146 2.07 -9.49 10.18
CA TYR A 146 2.37 -10.82 10.67
C TYR A 146 1.54 -11.87 9.93
N ASP A 147 2.09 -13.07 9.69
CA ASP A 147 1.30 -14.21 9.24
C ASP A 147 0.64 -14.90 10.44
N ARG A 148 -0.63 -15.29 10.31
CA ARG A 148 -1.42 -15.89 11.39
C ARG A 148 -1.02 -17.34 11.68
N GLU A 149 -0.34 -18.00 10.74
CA GLU A 149 0.09 -19.39 10.85
C GLU A 149 1.28 -19.55 11.80
N THR A 150 2.24 -18.60 11.74
CA THR A 150 3.48 -18.71 12.52
C THR A 150 3.79 -17.51 13.39
N HIS A 151 2.99 -16.45 13.29
CA HIS A 151 3.21 -15.14 13.89
C HIS A 151 4.58 -14.52 13.50
N SER A 152 5.16 -14.91 12.36
CA SER A 152 6.37 -14.28 11.86
C SER A 152 6.07 -12.85 11.39
N LEU A 153 7.01 -11.93 11.59
CA LEU A 153 6.89 -10.54 11.17
C LEU A 153 7.46 -10.36 9.75
N TRP A 154 6.70 -9.68 8.91
CA TRP A 154 7.00 -9.43 7.51
C TRP A 154 7.10 -7.94 7.23
N SER A 155 8.20 -7.48 6.65
CA SER A 155 8.32 -6.10 6.14
C SER A 155 7.37 -5.92 4.96
N GLN A 156 6.48 -4.94 5.05
CA GLN A 156 5.57 -4.60 3.96
C GLN A 156 6.36 -4.07 2.76
N MET A 157 7.36 -3.21 2.97
CA MET A 157 8.18 -2.62 1.91
C MET A 157 9.00 -3.67 1.13
N GLU A 158 9.49 -4.71 1.81
CA GLU A 158 10.34 -5.73 1.17
C GLU A 158 9.58 -7.00 0.76
N GLY A 159 8.35 -7.20 1.24
CA GLY A 159 7.63 -8.48 1.08
C GLY A 159 8.42 -9.65 1.68
N ARG A 160 9.17 -9.43 2.75
CA ARG A 160 10.10 -10.40 3.34
C ARG A 160 9.81 -10.62 4.82
N ALA A 161 9.78 -11.88 5.24
CA ALA A 161 9.78 -12.24 6.66
C ALA A 161 11.12 -11.84 7.28
N VAL A 162 11.07 -11.00 8.30
CA VAL A 162 12.27 -10.44 8.94
C VAL A 162 12.51 -10.97 10.36
N VAL A 163 11.47 -11.46 11.04
CA VAL A 163 11.55 -12.08 12.36
C VAL A 163 10.57 -13.25 12.42
N GLY A 164 10.95 -14.33 13.06
CA GLY A 164 10.07 -15.47 13.33
C GLY A 164 10.44 -16.73 12.55
N ALA A 165 9.61 -17.76 12.66
CA ALA A 165 9.84 -19.09 12.07
C ALA A 165 10.05 -19.05 10.55
N ARG A 166 9.45 -18.06 9.86
CA ARG A 166 9.56 -17.84 8.41
C ARG A 166 10.64 -16.83 8.00
N ALA A 167 11.49 -16.38 8.93
CA ALA A 167 12.53 -15.39 8.62
C ALA A 167 13.36 -15.79 7.37
N GLY A 168 13.48 -14.86 6.40
CA GLY A 168 14.08 -15.08 5.08
C GLY A 168 13.09 -15.45 3.98
N GLY A 169 11.86 -15.86 4.32
CA GLY A 169 10.79 -16.09 3.34
C GLY A 169 10.45 -14.82 2.57
N ARG A 170 10.01 -14.98 1.31
CA ARG A 170 9.65 -13.85 0.43
C ARG A 170 8.29 -14.07 -0.20
N LEU A 171 7.53 -12.98 -0.29
CA LEU A 171 6.32 -12.89 -1.10
C LEU A 171 6.68 -12.39 -2.49
N THR A 172 5.94 -12.82 -3.49
CA THR A 172 6.09 -12.33 -4.86
C THR A 172 5.28 -11.05 -5.04
N PRO A 173 5.92 -9.90 -5.34
CA PRO A 173 5.18 -8.66 -5.58
C PRO A 173 4.37 -8.75 -6.87
N LEU A 174 3.17 -8.19 -6.84
CA LEU A 174 2.28 -8.05 -8.00
C LEU A 174 2.21 -6.58 -8.41
N PRO A 175 2.24 -6.28 -9.72
CA PRO A 175 2.06 -4.91 -10.19
C PRO A 175 0.69 -4.36 -9.76
N ALA A 176 0.71 -3.24 -9.06
CA ALA A 176 -0.46 -2.49 -8.65
C ALA A 176 -0.15 -0.99 -8.75
N ASN A 177 -1.16 -0.16 -8.97
CA ASN A 177 -0.96 1.27 -9.18
C ASN A 177 -1.90 2.05 -8.25
N THR A 178 -1.36 3.06 -7.57
CA THR A 178 -2.21 4.07 -6.91
C THR A 178 -2.62 5.10 -7.95
N LEU A 179 -3.93 5.22 -8.19
CA LEU A 179 -4.48 6.06 -9.27
C LEU A 179 -5.83 6.66 -8.86
N ALA A 180 -6.32 7.63 -9.66
CA ALA A 180 -7.66 8.16 -9.48
C ALA A 180 -8.70 7.06 -9.76
N TYR A 181 -9.78 7.04 -8.99
CA TYR A 181 -10.87 6.08 -9.19
C TYR A 181 -11.45 6.14 -10.61
N GLU A 182 -11.56 7.32 -11.21
CA GLU A 182 -12.05 7.47 -12.58
C GLU A 182 -11.16 6.77 -13.61
N ASP A 183 -9.83 6.80 -13.44
CA ASP A 183 -8.89 6.11 -14.33
C ASP A 183 -9.09 4.58 -14.26
N PHE A 184 -9.31 4.05 -13.05
CA PHE A 184 -9.65 2.64 -12.87
C PHE A 184 -10.98 2.30 -13.54
N LYS A 185 -12.03 3.08 -13.29
CA LYS A 185 -13.37 2.87 -13.82
C LYS A 185 -13.41 2.93 -15.36
N GLN A 186 -12.67 3.87 -15.95
CA GLN A 186 -12.56 3.98 -17.42
C GLN A 186 -11.82 2.79 -18.03
N ALA A 187 -10.74 2.33 -17.39
CA ALA A 187 -9.96 1.20 -17.91
C ALA A 187 -10.66 -0.15 -17.70
N TYR A 188 -11.43 -0.29 -16.62
CA TYR A 188 -12.09 -1.53 -16.23
C TYR A 188 -13.57 -1.29 -15.88
N PRO A 189 -14.44 -1.06 -16.87
CA PRO A 189 -15.88 -0.81 -16.63
C PRO A 189 -16.59 -1.96 -15.90
N GLY A 190 -16.13 -3.21 -16.10
CA GLY A 190 -16.60 -4.41 -15.41
C GLY A 190 -15.79 -4.75 -14.15
N GLY A 191 -14.89 -3.88 -13.72
CA GLY A 191 -14.09 -4.06 -12.52
C GLY A 191 -14.94 -4.05 -11.26
N ARG A 192 -14.33 -4.40 -10.12
CA ARG A 192 -14.97 -4.42 -8.82
C ARG A 192 -14.28 -3.45 -7.86
N VAL A 193 -15.03 -2.81 -6.98
CA VAL A 193 -14.53 -1.85 -6.00
C VAL A 193 -14.78 -2.39 -4.60
N LEU A 194 -13.76 -2.43 -3.75
CA LEU A 194 -13.90 -2.83 -2.35
C LEU A 194 -14.92 -1.91 -1.67
N SER A 195 -15.94 -2.50 -1.07
CA SER A 195 -17.04 -1.78 -0.46
C SER A 195 -16.69 -1.32 0.97
N ARG A 196 -17.48 -0.36 1.48
CA ARG A 196 -17.42 0.07 2.89
C ARG A 196 -18.01 -0.97 3.85
N GLU A 197 -18.58 -2.07 3.36
CA GLU A 197 -19.12 -3.19 4.15
C GLU A 197 -17.97 -4.14 4.57
N THR A 198 -17.14 -3.67 5.48
CA THR A 198 -15.96 -4.41 5.96
C THR A 198 -16.21 -5.22 7.22
N GLY A 199 -17.40 -5.14 7.79
CA GLY A 199 -17.74 -5.72 9.10
C GLY A 199 -17.29 -4.87 10.28
N VAL A 200 -16.61 -3.73 10.04
CA VAL A 200 -16.12 -2.82 11.08
C VAL A 200 -16.55 -1.39 10.75
N SER A 201 -17.10 -0.68 11.75
CA SER A 201 -17.49 0.71 11.58
C SER A 201 -16.27 1.63 11.64
N ARG A 202 -16.03 2.40 10.58
CA ARG A 202 -14.99 3.42 10.47
C ARG A 202 -15.53 4.65 9.76
N ALA A 203 -14.88 5.79 9.98
CA ALA A 203 -15.23 7.05 9.31
C ALA A 203 -14.63 7.11 7.90
N TYR A 204 -15.04 6.18 7.01
CA TYR A 204 -14.54 6.13 5.63
C TYR A 204 -14.74 7.46 4.90
N GLY A 205 -13.71 7.88 4.16
CA GLY A 205 -13.61 9.21 3.55
C GLY A 205 -12.85 10.21 4.41
N ARG A 206 -12.72 9.94 5.73
CA ARG A 206 -11.87 10.76 6.62
C ARG A 206 -10.44 10.20 6.67
N ASN A 207 -9.50 11.12 6.69
CA ASN A 207 -8.07 10.87 6.86
C ASN A 207 -7.69 11.04 8.34
N PRO A 208 -7.27 9.97 9.06
CA PRO A 208 -6.78 10.10 10.44
C PRO A 208 -5.36 10.68 10.53
N TYR A 209 -4.70 10.90 9.39
CA TYR A 209 -3.32 11.42 9.27
C TYR A 209 -3.30 12.80 8.59
N GLU A 210 -4.24 13.69 8.94
CA GLU A 210 -4.39 15.02 8.33
C GLU A 210 -3.06 15.79 8.30
N GLY A 211 -2.68 16.31 7.12
CA GLY A 211 -1.46 17.08 6.90
C GLY A 211 -0.16 16.27 6.98
N TYR A 212 -0.25 14.94 7.08
CA TYR A 212 0.95 14.11 7.25
C TYR A 212 1.89 14.15 6.05
N ASP A 213 1.40 14.36 4.84
CA ASP A 213 2.19 14.28 3.59
C ASP A 213 2.88 15.60 3.20
N GLN A 214 3.14 16.50 4.15
CA GLN A 214 3.95 17.70 3.90
C GLN A 214 5.40 17.32 3.62
N PRO A 215 5.97 17.65 2.42
CA PRO A 215 7.23 17.08 1.94
C PRO A 215 8.41 17.24 2.90
N GLY A 216 8.54 18.40 3.57
CA GLY A 216 9.64 18.70 4.49
C GLY A 216 9.42 18.26 5.93
N SER A 217 8.25 17.72 6.28
CA SER A 217 7.96 17.35 7.67
C SER A 217 8.66 16.03 8.05
N HIS A 218 9.03 15.92 9.35
CA HIS A 218 9.69 14.71 9.86
C HIS A 218 8.74 13.50 9.83
N PRO A 219 9.20 12.31 9.41
CA PRO A 219 8.39 11.10 9.43
C PRO A 219 8.07 10.66 10.87
N PHE A 220 6.81 10.35 11.12
CA PHE A 220 6.36 9.85 12.43
C PHE A 220 6.97 8.47 12.72
N LEU A 221 7.44 8.24 13.93
CA LEU A 221 8.05 6.98 14.37
C LEU A 221 9.24 6.50 13.51
N PHE A 222 9.90 7.40 12.79
CA PHE A 222 11.14 7.09 12.09
C PHE A 222 12.33 7.34 13.00
N GLN A 223 13.16 6.32 13.21
CA GLN A 223 14.36 6.43 14.04
C GLN A 223 15.55 6.90 13.20
N GLY A 224 16.25 7.90 13.70
CA GLY A 224 17.40 8.48 13.02
C GLY A 224 17.05 9.62 12.06
N ALA A 225 18.05 10.04 11.27
CA ALA A 225 17.90 11.09 10.27
C ALA A 225 17.44 10.51 8.93
N PRO A 226 16.40 11.08 8.29
CA PRO A 226 16.06 10.71 6.92
C PRO A 226 17.21 11.03 5.95
N ASP A 227 17.31 10.28 4.88
CA ASP A 227 18.27 10.51 3.81
C ASP A 227 18.13 11.95 3.24
N PRO A 228 19.20 12.76 3.27
CA PRO A 228 19.11 14.20 2.97
C PRO A 228 19.05 14.52 1.47
N ARG A 229 19.21 13.52 0.58
CA ARG A 229 19.23 13.76 -0.89
C ARG A 229 17.91 14.35 -1.40
N ARG A 230 16.79 14.13 -0.70
CA ARG A 230 15.46 14.68 -1.04
C ARG A 230 14.70 15.05 0.24
N PRO A 231 13.67 15.90 0.16
CA PRO A 231 12.76 16.11 1.29
C PRO A 231 12.15 14.79 1.77
N PRO A 232 12.06 14.54 3.08
CA PRO A 232 11.70 13.22 3.63
C PRO A 232 10.40 12.63 3.06
N LYS A 233 9.37 13.43 2.90
CA LYS A 233 8.07 12.99 2.38
C LYS A 233 7.79 13.44 0.95
N GLU A 234 8.83 13.74 0.18
CA GLU A 234 8.69 13.86 -1.26
C GLU A 234 8.30 12.49 -1.84
N ARG A 235 7.28 12.48 -2.69
CA ARG A 235 6.82 11.23 -3.33
C ARG A 235 7.81 10.80 -4.40
N VAL A 236 8.08 9.51 -4.44
CA VAL A 236 8.91 8.87 -5.45
C VAL A 236 8.25 7.60 -5.95
N VAL A 237 8.50 7.26 -7.21
CA VAL A 237 8.30 5.89 -7.70
C VAL A 237 9.58 5.12 -7.43
N GLY A 238 9.51 4.10 -6.63
CA GLY A 238 10.64 3.21 -6.31
C GLY A 238 10.59 1.93 -7.13
N LEU A 239 11.69 1.59 -7.79
CA LEU A 239 11.89 0.32 -8.48
C LEU A 239 13.11 -0.42 -7.93
N ALA A 240 12.94 -1.71 -7.66
CA ALA A 240 14.04 -2.62 -7.36
C ALA A 240 14.05 -3.75 -8.41
N LEU A 241 15.04 -3.74 -9.30
CA LEU A 241 15.19 -4.68 -10.41
C LEU A 241 16.64 -5.15 -10.47
N GLY A 242 16.85 -6.47 -10.70
CA GLY A 242 18.18 -7.01 -10.90
C GLY A 242 19.15 -6.76 -9.72
N GLY A 243 18.65 -6.63 -8.50
CA GLY A 243 19.46 -6.36 -7.30
C GLY A 243 19.88 -4.90 -7.11
N VAL A 244 19.42 -3.99 -7.96
CA VAL A 244 19.65 -2.54 -7.86
C VAL A 244 18.34 -1.77 -7.63
N ALA A 245 18.43 -0.59 -7.01
CA ALA A 245 17.26 0.23 -6.70
C ALA A 245 17.37 1.64 -7.31
N ARG A 246 16.26 2.13 -7.85
CA ARG A 246 16.16 3.48 -8.42
C ARG A 246 14.86 4.16 -8.03
N ALA A 247 14.95 5.46 -7.74
CA ALA A 247 13.82 6.32 -7.45
C ALA A 247 13.58 7.32 -8.58
N TYR A 248 12.31 7.54 -8.92
CA TYR A 248 11.85 8.57 -9.87
C TYR A 248 11.04 9.61 -9.10
N PRO A 249 11.60 10.81 -8.84
CA PRO A 249 10.91 11.83 -8.07
C PRO A 249 9.66 12.36 -8.77
N TRP A 250 8.53 12.37 -8.07
CA TRP A 250 7.25 12.85 -8.61
C TRP A 250 7.30 14.29 -9.12
N PRO A 251 7.99 15.25 -8.47
CA PRO A 251 8.10 16.60 -9.04
C PRO A 251 8.78 16.64 -10.41
N ALA A 252 9.70 15.72 -10.69
CA ALA A 252 10.31 15.60 -12.02
C ALA A 252 9.35 14.96 -13.03
N LEU A 253 8.63 13.92 -12.60
CA LEU A 253 7.61 13.26 -13.41
C LEU A 253 6.45 14.21 -13.74
N ALA A 254 5.98 14.99 -12.77
CA ALA A 254 4.89 15.96 -12.97
C ALA A 254 5.21 17.04 -14.02
N ARG A 255 6.48 17.44 -14.14
CA ARG A 255 6.91 18.41 -15.16
C ARG A 255 7.00 17.81 -16.57
N ARG A 256 7.28 16.50 -16.69
CA ARG A 256 7.56 15.82 -17.96
C ARG A 256 6.41 14.94 -18.44
N GLY A 257 5.55 14.47 -17.55
CA GLY A 257 4.50 13.50 -17.81
C GLY A 257 5.01 12.08 -18.01
N VAL A 258 6.27 11.92 -18.43
CA VAL A 258 6.87 10.64 -18.82
C VAL A 258 8.36 10.62 -18.45
N ALA A 259 8.89 9.49 -18.03
CA ALA A 259 10.32 9.22 -17.97
C ALA A 259 10.62 7.87 -18.65
N HIS A 260 11.62 7.87 -19.53
CA HIS A 260 12.16 6.65 -20.13
C HIS A 260 13.48 6.31 -19.45
N ASP A 261 13.71 5.01 -19.28
CA ASP A 261 14.96 4.54 -18.72
C ASP A 261 15.33 3.15 -19.31
N ASP A 262 16.63 2.90 -19.42
CA ASP A 262 17.18 1.60 -19.74
C ASP A 262 18.02 1.19 -18.52
N TRP A 263 17.38 0.46 -17.58
CA TRP A 263 17.93 0.22 -16.27
C TRP A 263 17.48 -1.11 -15.66
N GLY A 264 18.36 -1.75 -14.87
CA GLY A 264 18.05 -3.03 -14.23
C GLY A 264 17.78 -4.16 -15.22
N GLY A 265 18.30 -4.07 -16.45
CA GLY A 265 18.04 -5.02 -17.53
C GLY A 265 16.72 -4.81 -18.27
N GLU A 266 15.98 -3.75 -17.94
CA GLU A 266 14.68 -3.42 -18.55
C GLU A 266 14.75 -2.11 -19.32
N ARG A 267 14.07 -2.07 -20.48
CA ARG A 267 13.69 -0.86 -21.15
C ARG A 267 12.34 -0.43 -20.62
N LEU A 268 12.31 0.55 -19.74
CA LEU A 268 11.10 0.90 -19.02
C LEU A 268 10.60 2.31 -19.30
N VAL A 269 9.36 2.54 -18.99
CA VAL A 269 8.70 3.85 -18.98
C VAL A 269 7.96 4.03 -17.66
N VAL A 270 8.09 5.21 -17.08
CA VAL A 270 7.30 5.68 -15.95
C VAL A 270 6.33 6.73 -16.46
N PHE A 271 5.05 6.45 -16.37
CA PHE A 271 3.98 7.39 -16.68
C PHE A 271 3.61 8.20 -15.44
N TYR A 272 3.26 9.46 -15.64
CA TYR A 272 2.65 10.32 -14.63
C TYR A 272 1.42 11.00 -15.23
N ARG A 273 0.30 10.92 -14.52
CA ARG A 273 -0.95 11.60 -14.85
C ARG A 273 -1.40 12.45 -13.66
N PRO A 274 -1.72 13.75 -13.86
CA PRO A 274 -2.30 14.58 -12.80
C PRO A 274 -3.73 14.14 -12.48
N GLY A 275 -4.26 14.55 -11.31
CA GLY A 275 -5.68 14.42 -10.97
C GLY A 275 -5.97 13.60 -9.71
N ALA A 276 -5.27 12.51 -9.45
CA ALA A 276 -5.50 11.74 -8.22
C ALA A 276 -5.18 12.56 -6.97
N LEU A 277 -6.05 12.48 -5.97
CA LEU A 277 -5.92 13.21 -4.70
C LEU A 277 -4.96 12.49 -3.75
N SER A 278 -4.40 13.26 -2.80
CA SER A 278 -3.67 12.69 -1.68
C SER A 278 -4.65 12.07 -0.67
N ALA A 279 -4.34 10.88 -0.15
CA ALA A 279 -5.08 10.29 0.96
C ALA A 279 -4.67 10.88 2.33
N LEU A 280 -3.59 11.70 2.40
CA LEU A 280 -2.91 12.09 3.64
C LEU A 280 -2.84 13.62 3.86
N ASP A 281 -3.55 14.42 3.02
CA ASP A 281 -3.50 15.89 3.07
C ASP A 281 -4.60 16.45 3.98
N GLN A 282 -5.84 16.53 3.51
CA GLN A 282 -6.94 17.12 4.27
C GLN A 282 -7.67 16.07 5.12
N SER A 283 -8.42 16.54 6.12
CA SER A 283 -9.30 15.73 6.97
C SER A 283 -10.34 14.94 6.15
N GLN A 284 -10.85 15.54 5.07
CA GLN A 284 -11.68 14.84 4.08
C GLN A 284 -10.83 14.55 2.85
N ILE A 285 -10.73 13.28 2.47
CA ILE A 285 -9.86 12.87 1.36
C ILE A 285 -10.29 13.49 0.04
N ASP A 286 -11.59 13.65 -0.18
CA ASP A 286 -12.16 14.26 -1.38
C ASP A 286 -11.93 15.78 -1.49
N ALA A 287 -11.46 16.43 -0.41
CA ALA A 287 -11.05 17.83 -0.37
C ALA A 287 -9.51 18.02 -0.44
N SER A 288 -8.76 16.93 -0.57
CA SER A 288 -7.30 16.96 -0.60
C SER A 288 -6.75 17.53 -1.90
N ARG A 289 -5.49 17.98 -1.86
CA ARG A 289 -4.80 18.43 -3.08
C ARG A 289 -4.58 17.28 -4.04
N ALA A 290 -4.62 17.59 -5.33
CA ALA A 290 -4.19 16.67 -6.37
C ALA A 290 -2.68 16.48 -6.33
N VAL A 291 -2.25 15.22 -6.32
CA VAL A 291 -0.84 14.81 -6.34
C VAL A 291 -0.50 14.06 -7.63
N GLY A 292 -1.50 13.49 -8.30
CA GLY A 292 -1.34 12.69 -9.50
C GLY A 292 -1.23 11.20 -9.22
N ALA A 293 -0.95 10.45 -10.27
CA ALA A 293 -0.80 9.00 -10.27
C ALA A 293 0.36 8.58 -11.16
N THR A 294 0.97 7.45 -10.85
CA THR A 294 2.08 6.89 -11.64
C THR A 294 1.83 5.44 -12.01
N ALA A 295 2.52 4.99 -13.05
CA ALA A 295 2.53 3.59 -13.44
C ALA A 295 3.82 3.26 -14.19
N VAL A 296 4.30 2.02 -14.05
CA VAL A 296 5.59 1.60 -14.61
C VAL A 296 5.43 0.37 -15.48
N TYR A 297 6.00 0.44 -16.67
CA TYR A 297 5.90 -0.62 -17.67
C TYR A 297 7.25 -0.88 -18.35
N SER A 298 7.41 -2.11 -18.83
CA SER A 298 8.33 -2.34 -19.94
C SER A 298 7.81 -1.59 -21.17
N ARG A 299 8.66 -0.80 -21.83
CA ARG A 299 8.27 -0.04 -23.04
C ARG A 299 8.44 -0.85 -24.33
N ILE A 300 8.54 -2.18 -24.20
CA ILE A 300 8.61 -3.08 -25.34
C ILE A 300 7.19 -3.59 -25.69
N ALA A 301 6.75 -3.29 -26.90
CA ALA A 301 5.52 -3.84 -27.48
C ALA A 301 5.82 -4.43 -28.85
N ASP A 302 5.35 -5.64 -29.13
CA ASP A 302 5.59 -6.38 -30.38
C ASP A 302 7.07 -6.38 -30.82
N GLY A 303 8.00 -6.52 -29.86
CA GLY A 303 9.45 -6.55 -30.08
C GLY A 303 10.12 -5.17 -30.31
N ARG A 304 9.34 -4.07 -30.28
CA ARG A 304 9.86 -2.71 -30.45
C ARG A 304 9.90 -1.99 -29.13
N ALA A 305 10.95 -1.19 -28.92
CA ALA A 305 10.98 -0.20 -27.85
C ALA A 305 10.16 1.02 -28.28
N LEU A 306 9.15 1.39 -27.50
CA LEU A 306 8.31 2.55 -27.75
C LEU A 306 8.83 3.77 -26.99
N THR A 307 8.67 4.95 -27.61
CA THR A 307 8.99 6.26 -27.04
C THR A 307 7.70 7.04 -26.85
N PHE A 308 7.41 7.45 -25.64
CA PHE A 308 6.12 8.05 -25.29
C PHE A 308 6.24 9.55 -25.02
N GLU A 309 5.20 10.29 -25.36
CA GLU A 309 4.97 11.68 -24.96
C GLU A 309 3.58 11.82 -24.32
N PRO A 310 3.42 12.72 -23.33
CA PRO A 310 2.11 12.99 -22.76
C PRO A 310 1.23 13.72 -23.77
N VAL A 311 -0.05 13.31 -23.85
CA VAL A 311 -1.10 13.97 -24.60
C VAL A 311 -2.36 14.10 -23.73
N PRO A 312 -3.34 14.98 -24.05
CA PRO A 312 -4.54 15.14 -23.21
C PRO A 312 -5.29 13.83 -22.94
N ALA A 313 -5.30 12.90 -23.91
CA ALA A 313 -5.97 11.62 -23.80
C ALA A 313 -5.14 10.51 -23.12
N GLY A 314 -3.89 10.79 -22.72
CA GLY A 314 -2.98 9.80 -22.13
C GLY A 314 -1.54 9.95 -22.60
N PHE A 315 -0.99 8.94 -23.27
CA PHE A 315 0.39 8.90 -23.74
C PHE A 315 0.42 8.43 -25.19
N ARG A 316 1.13 9.13 -26.06
CA ARG A 316 1.27 8.74 -27.47
C ARG A 316 2.64 8.12 -27.68
N ASP A 317 2.71 6.97 -28.35
CA ASP A 317 3.99 6.45 -28.83
C ASP A 317 4.37 7.08 -30.18
N ALA A 318 5.67 7.40 -30.33
CA ALA A 318 6.20 8.02 -31.53
C ALA A 318 6.28 7.04 -32.72
N GLU A 319 6.44 5.75 -32.44
CA GLU A 319 6.70 4.73 -33.46
C GLU A 319 5.45 4.35 -34.25
N THR A 320 4.25 4.44 -33.63
CA THR A 320 2.99 4.06 -34.28
C THR A 320 1.93 5.14 -34.21
N GLY A 321 2.11 6.15 -33.33
CA GLY A 321 1.11 7.18 -33.06
C GLY A 321 -0.09 6.68 -32.23
N SER A 322 -0.01 5.46 -31.68
CA SER A 322 -1.08 4.94 -30.82
C SER A 322 -1.13 5.71 -29.51
N VAL A 323 -2.35 5.86 -28.95
CA VAL A 323 -2.57 6.51 -27.66
C VAL A 323 -2.82 5.45 -26.59
N TRP A 324 -2.16 5.61 -25.45
CA TRP A 324 -2.15 4.70 -24.33
C TRP A 324 -2.73 5.37 -23.09
N ASN A 325 -3.51 4.66 -22.31
CA ASN A 325 -3.96 5.15 -21.01
C ASN A 325 -2.88 4.95 -19.92
N LEU A 326 -3.12 5.50 -18.72
CA LEU A 326 -2.21 5.34 -17.57
C LEU A 326 -1.94 3.87 -17.23
N LEU A 327 -2.91 2.98 -17.44
CA LEU A 327 -2.81 1.56 -17.13
C LEU A 327 -2.13 0.73 -18.23
N GLY A 328 -1.40 1.40 -19.15
CA GLY A 328 -0.55 0.76 -20.15
C GLY A 328 -1.32 0.06 -21.27
N ARG A 329 -2.59 0.40 -21.50
CA ARG A 329 -3.39 -0.13 -22.59
C ARG A 329 -3.50 0.89 -23.73
N ALA A 330 -3.21 0.47 -24.95
CA ALA A 330 -3.45 1.27 -26.13
C ALA A 330 -4.97 1.40 -26.38
N VAL A 331 -5.49 2.63 -26.35
CA VAL A 331 -6.92 2.94 -26.48
C VAL A 331 -7.29 3.38 -27.90
N SER A 332 -6.29 3.76 -28.72
CA SER A 332 -6.49 4.10 -30.13
C SER A 332 -5.20 3.93 -30.92
N GLY A 333 -5.32 3.97 -32.25
CA GLY A 333 -4.20 3.84 -33.19
C GLY A 333 -3.89 2.40 -33.58
N PRO A 334 -2.78 2.17 -34.31
CA PRO A 334 -2.42 0.84 -34.83
C PRO A 334 -2.26 -0.26 -33.78
N LEU A 335 -1.87 0.11 -32.53
CA LEU A 335 -1.70 -0.83 -31.42
C LEU A 335 -2.94 -0.92 -30.51
N ALA A 336 -4.09 -0.38 -30.92
CA ALA A 336 -5.31 -0.40 -30.10
C ALA A 336 -5.61 -1.81 -29.57
N GLY A 337 -5.85 -1.91 -28.24
CA GLY A 337 -6.07 -3.18 -27.53
C GLY A 337 -4.80 -3.87 -27.02
N ARG A 338 -3.60 -3.45 -27.45
CA ARG A 338 -2.33 -3.95 -26.88
C ARG A 338 -2.12 -3.42 -25.48
N GLU A 339 -1.34 -4.16 -24.70
CA GLU A 339 -0.99 -3.81 -23.33
C GLU A 339 0.53 -3.89 -23.14
N LEU A 340 1.08 -2.90 -22.44
CA LEU A 340 2.45 -2.94 -21.96
C LEU A 340 2.55 -3.92 -20.78
N ARG A 341 3.68 -4.59 -20.65
CA ARG A 341 3.96 -5.46 -19.49
C ARG A 341 4.22 -4.61 -18.26
N PRO A 342 3.37 -4.70 -17.21
CA PRO A 342 3.58 -3.91 -16.00
C PRO A 342 4.78 -4.40 -15.21
N LEU A 343 5.46 -3.47 -14.53
CA LEU A 343 6.59 -3.74 -13.65
C LEU A 343 6.18 -3.46 -12.20
N PRO A 344 6.46 -4.38 -11.24
CA PRO A 344 6.26 -4.10 -9.83
C PRO A 344 7.06 -2.87 -9.40
N HIS A 345 6.41 -1.94 -8.73
CA HIS A 345 6.98 -0.71 -8.21
C HIS A 345 6.22 -0.28 -6.97
N VAL A 346 6.68 0.74 -6.29
CA VAL A 346 5.99 1.35 -5.16
C VAL A 346 5.99 2.86 -5.29
N ASP A 347 4.82 3.47 -5.08
CA ASP A 347 4.71 4.89 -4.80
C ASP A 347 4.90 5.10 -3.31
N ALA A 348 6.00 5.75 -2.91
CA ALA A 348 6.34 5.90 -1.49
C ALA A 348 6.86 7.31 -1.19
N PHE A 349 6.93 7.66 0.08
CA PHE A 349 7.75 8.79 0.52
C PHE A 349 9.23 8.45 0.42
N TRP A 350 10.05 9.47 0.12
CA TRP A 350 11.49 9.32 -0.05
C TRP A 350 12.18 8.66 1.15
N PHE A 351 11.84 9.10 2.37
CA PHE A 351 12.46 8.55 3.58
C PHE A 351 12.25 7.03 3.67
N ALA A 352 11.05 6.57 3.37
CA ALA A 352 10.71 5.16 3.42
C ALA A 352 11.48 4.38 2.36
N TRP A 353 11.42 4.81 1.10
CA TRP A 353 12.18 4.18 0.02
C TRP A 353 13.67 4.12 0.30
N ALA A 354 14.30 5.25 0.68
CA ALA A 354 15.74 5.33 0.93
C ALA A 354 16.19 4.51 2.14
N ALA A 355 15.34 4.39 3.19
CA ALA A 355 15.65 3.59 4.36
C ALA A 355 15.76 2.09 4.05
N PHE A 356 14.95 1.59 3.12
CA PHE A 356 15.01 0.18 2.66
C PHE A 356 16.00 -0.02 1.51
N HIS A 357 16.31 1.03 0.77
CA HIS A 357 17.22 1.01 -0.38
C HIS A 357 18.28 2.12 -0.27
N PRO A 358 19.22 2.08 0.71
CA PRO A 358 20.16 3.18 0.94
C PRO A 358 21.08 3.45 -0.25
N ALA A 359 21.39 2.44 -1.06
CA ALA A 359 22.17 2.56 -2.29
C ALA A 359 21.33 2.96 -3.52
N THR A 360 20.06 3.34 -3.33
CA THR A 360 19.19 3.74 -4.45
C THR A 360 19.77 4.92 -5.21
N THR A 361 19.74 4.85 -6.54
CA THR A 361 20.01 5.98 -7.41
C THR A 361 18.75 6.81 -7.64
N ILE A 362 18.90 8.05 -8.06
CA ILE A 362 17.78 8.94 -8.38
C ILE A 362 17.81 9.24 -9.87
N HIS A 363 16.72 8.96 -10.57
CA HIS A 363 16.62 9.24 -12.01
C HIS A 363 16.71 10.73 -12.29
N GLY A 364 17.60 11.11 -13.23
CA GLY A 364 17.82 12.51 -13.61
C GLY A 364 18.64 13.32 -12.59
N ALA A 365 19.21 12.69 -11.56
CA ALA A 365 20.28 13.31 -10.78
C ALA A 365 21.61 13.18 -11.56
N PRO A 366 22.53 14.18 -11.39
CA PRO A 366 23.85 14.15 -12.02
C PRO A 366 24.71 12.98 -11.54
#